data_80f547cc069236b2e232198ff5f32a05
#
_entry.id   80f547cc069236b2e232198ff5f32a05
#
_cell.length_a   1.000
_cell.length_b   1.000
_cell.length_c   1.000
_cell.angle_alpha   90.00
_cell.angle_beta   90.00
_cell.angle_gamma   90.00
#
_symmetry.space_group_name_H-M   'P 1'
#
loop_
_entity.id
_entity.type
_entity.pdbx_description
1 polymer ?
#
loop_
_entity_poly.entity_id
_entity_poly.type
_entity_poly.pdbx_seq_one_letter_code
_entity_poly.pdbx_strand_id
1 'polypeptide(L)'
;NRDGRYEGLIYLESTEANGFVPDVPERKVDLIYLCFPNNPTGATATKEQLAKWVKYARDNRALILFDAAYESFIRDESLPHSIYEIDGADEVAVEFRSYSKTAGFTGTRCAYTVVPKKCRAYTQKGEEVNLHPLWLRRQTTKFNGVSYPVQRAAEAVYTDEGRRQVREMGDYYLKNAAMIIKGMGSLGFSCTGGVNAPYIWVKGDRDSWSFFDMLLEKAGVVVT
;
A
#
# COMPACT_ATOMS: atom_id res chain seq x y z
N ASN A 1 -23.30 -5.69 8.83
CA ASN A 1 -23.43 -4.42 9.55
C ASN A 1 -24.84 -4.27 10.08
N ARG A 2 -25.13 -4.74 11.32
CA ARG A 2 -26.48 -4.65 11.88
C ARG A 2 -26.73 -3.32 12.63
N ASP A 3 -25.69 -2.60 13.08
CA ASP A 3 -25.82 -1.38 13.89
C ASP A 3 -24.80 -0.30 13.52
N GLY A 4 -24.44 -0.18 12.25
CA GLY A 4 -23.41 0.77 11.81
C GLY A 4 -21.98 0.34 12.18
N ARG A 5 -21.78 -0.81 12.84
CA ARG A 5 -20.49 -1.35 13.21
C ARG A 5 -20.12 -2.55 12.36
N TYR A 6 -18.87 -2.63 11.93
CA TYR A 6 -18.34 -3.80 11.25
C TYR A 6 -17.93 -4.84 12.29
N GLU A 7 -18.64 -5.96 12.36
CA GLU A 7 -18.23 -7.10 13.17
C GLU A 7 -17.05 -7.83 12.52
N GLY A 8 -16.12 -8.32 13.34
CA GLY A 8 -14.96 -9.09 12.88
C GLY A 8 -13.81 -8.27 12.34
N LEU A 9 -13.85 -6.93 12.38
CA LEU A 9 -12.72 -6.07 12.05
C LEU A 9 -11.97 -5.65 13.31
N ILE A 10 -10.64 -5.68 13.20
CA ILE A 10 -9.71 -5.09 14.17
C ILE A 10 -9.00 -3.97 13.46
N TYR A 11 -9.17 -2.76 13.96
CA TYR A 11 -8.39 -1.62 13.52
C TYR A 11 -7.16 -1.50 14.40
N LEU A 12 -5.98 -1.48 13.77
CA LEU A 12 -4.72 -1.25 14.45
C LEU A 12 -4.36 0.22 14.33
N GLU A 13 -4.04 0.83 15.44
CA GLU A 13 -3.73 2.24 15.47
C GLU A 13 -2.39 2.52 14.77
N SER A 14 -2.44 3.42 13.80
CA SER A 14 -1.27 3.98 13.12
C SER A 14 -1.12 5.42 13.58
N THR A 15 -0.17 5.67 14.46
CA THR A 15 0.04 6.95 15.13
C THR A 15 1.46 7.48 14.90
N GLU A 16 1.68 8.75 15.20
CA GLU A 16 3.02 9.34 15.18
C GLU A 16 3.99 8.57 16.10
N ALA A 17 3.51 8.08 17.26
CA ALA A 17 4.32 7.36 18.23
C ALA A 17 4.88 6.03 17.71
N ASN A 18 4.16 5.35 16.80
CA ASN A 18 4.64 4.11 16.17
C ASN A 18 5.12 4.30 14.72
N GLY A 19 5.36 5.57 14.31
CA GLY A 19 5.77 5.91 12.95
C GLY A 19 4.74 5.53 11.89
N PHE A 20 3.46 5.44 12.27
CA PHE A 20 2.34 4.99 11.44
C PHE A 20 2.48 3.56 10.90
N VAL A 21 3.30 2.73 11.55
CA VAL A 21 3.44 1.30 11.28
C VAL A 21 2.99 0.53 12.51
N PRO A 22 1.78 -0.06 12.49
CA PRO A 22 1.25 -0.75 13.66
C PRO A 22 1.99 -2.05 13.94
N ASP A 23 2.01 -2.45 15.22
CA ASP A 23 2.47 -3.78 15.62
C ASP A 23 1.40 -4.85 15.33
N VAL A 24 1.83 -6.11 15.29
CA VAL A 24 0.93 -7.26 15.12
C VAL A 24 -0.09 -7.34 16.27
N PRO A 25 -1.34 -7.77 16.01
CA PRO A 25 -2.36 -7.85 17.06
C PRO A 25 -2.05 -8.99 18.05
N GLU A 26 -2.46 -8.81 19.30
CA GLU A 26 -2.32 -9.85 20.34
C GLU A 26 -3.24 -11.06 20.08
N ARG A 27 -4.42 -10.83 19.49
CA ARG A 27 -5.37 -11.89 19.18
C ARG A 27 -5.25 -12.40 17.76
N LYS A 28 -5.60 -13.67 17.54
CA LYS A 28 -5.61 -14.30 16.22
C LYS A 28 -6.58 -13.61 15.27
N VAL A 29 -6.13 -13.41 14.01
CA VAL A 29 -6.93 -12.96 12.88
C VAL A 29 -6.72 -13.90 11.69
N ASP A 30 -7.68 -13.93 10.76
CA ASP A 30 -7.61 -14.77 9.55
C ASP A 30 -7.05 -14.01 8.34
N LEU A 31 -7.31 -12.70 8.28
CA LEU A 31 -6.86 -11.82 7.21
C LEU A 31 -6.18 -10.58 7.78
N ILE A 32 -5.12 -10.15 7.13
CA ILE A 32 -4.34 -8.96 7.45
C ILE A 32 -4.28 -8.11 6.19
N TYR A 33 -4.66 -6.83 6.27
CA TYR A 33 -4.48 -5.88 5.17
C TYR A 33 -3.40 -4.88 5.56
N LEU A 34 -2.35 -4.81 4.75
CA LEU A 34 -1.25 -3.87 4.90
C LEU A 34 -1.09 -3.06 3.62
N CYS A 35 -0.86 -1.76 3.75
CA CYS A 35 -0.55 -0.87 2.63
C CYS A 35 0.75 -0.12 2.91
N PHE A 36 1.82 -0.45 2.17
CA PHE A 36 3.10 0.23 2.27
C PHE A 36 3.78 0.36 0.89
N PRO A 37 4.26 1.58 0.52
CA PRO A 37 4.08 2.85 1.25
C PRO A 37 2.61 3.18 1.48
N ASN A 38 2.31 3.76 2.65
CA ASN A 38 0.94 3.91 3.12
C ASN A 38 0.22 5.11 2.50
N ASN A 39 -1.00 4.90 2.10
CA ASN A 39 -1.99 5.93 1.86
C ASN A 39 -2.93 5.98 3.07
N PRO A 40 -3.04 7.08 3.85
CA PRO A 40 -2.63 8.45 3.49
C PRO A 40 -1.32 8.95 4.15
N THR A 41 -0.71 8.21 5.07
CA THR A 41 0.36 8.74 5.94
C THR A 41 1.73 8.89 5.25
N GLY A 42 1.93 8.20 4.11
CA GLY A 42 3.22 8.12 3.44
C GLY A 42 4.26 7.27 4.20
N ALA A 43 3.88 6.59 5.27
CA ALA A 43 4.76 5.72 6.02
C ALA A 43 5.21 4.50 5.21
N THR A 44 6.41 4.02 5.48
CA THR A 44 6.98 2.80 4.91
C THR A 44 7.33 1.82 6.02
N ALA A 45 7.23 0.52 5.73
CA ALA A 45 7.64 -0.50 6.68
C ALA A 45 9.05 -1.00 6.35
N THR A 46 9.86 -1.26 7.38
CA THR A 46 11.17 -1.88 7.22
C THR A 46 11.06 -3.39 6.98
N LYS A 47 12.17 -4.01 6.57
CA LYS A 47 12.22 -5.48 6.41
C LYS A 47 11.92 -6.20 7.73
N GLU A 48 12.43 -5.69 8.84
CA GLU A 48 12.19 -6.24 10.19
C GLU A 48 10.73 -6.13 10.61
N GLN A 49 10.08 -5.00 10.31
CA GLN A 49 8.65 -4.82 10.59
C GLN A 49 7.81 -5.79 9.76
N LEU A 50 8.07 -5.90 8.45
CA LEU A 50 7.36 -6.87 7.60
C LEU A 50 7.64 -8.33 8.01
N ALA A 51 8.85 -8.65 8.46
CA ALA A 51 9.18 -9.98 8.95
C ALA A 51 8.35 -10.39 10.18
N LYS A 52 8.05 -9.43 11.10
CA LYS A 52 7.12 -9.69 12.22
C LYS A 52 5.72 -10.07 11.71
N TRP A 53 5.22 -9.37 10.69
CA TRP A 53 3.92 -9.65 10.09
C TRP A 53 3.88 -11.00 9.38
N VAL A 54 4.91 -11.34 8.61
CA VAL A 54 5.02 -12.65 7.94
C VAL A 54 5.10 -13.78 8.97
N LYS A 55 5.91 -13.60 10.02
CA LYS A 55 5.99 -14.58 11.12
C LYS A 55 4.63 -14.75 11.80
N TYR A 56 3.97 -13.64 12.14
CA TYR A 56 2.63 -13.67 12.76
C TYR A 56 1.63 -14.42 11.87
N ALA A 57 1.61 -14.13 10.57
CA ALA A 57 0.69 -14.79 9.63
C ALA A 57 0.93 -16.31 9.56
N ARG A 58 2.19 -16.75 9.51
CA ARG A 58 2.55 -18.18 9.53
C ARG A 58 2.11 -18.85 10.82
N ASP A 59 2.42 -18.25 11.98
CA ASP A 59 2.11 -18.81 13.30
C ASP A 59 0.60 -18.93 13.54
N ASN A 60 -0.19 -18.00 12.99
CA ASN A 60 -1.64 -17.91 13.21
C ASN A 60 -2.49 -18.43 12.04
N ARG A 61 -1.87 -18.94 10.98
CA ARG A 61 -2.58 -19.38 9.75
C ARG A 61 -3.40 -18.26 9.10
N ALA A 62 -2.89 -17.03 9.15
CA ALA A 62 -3.49 -15.87 8.55
C ALA A 62 -2.95 -15.64 7.12
N LEU A 63 -3.71 -14.91 6.31
CA LEU A 63 -3.31 -14.46 4.98
C LEU A 63 -3.08 -12.95 4.99
N ILE A 64 -1.92 -12.53 4.49
CA ILE A 64 -1.60 -11.10 4.28
C ILE A 64 -2.07 -10.68 2.88
N LEU A 65 -2.83 -9.60 2.83
CA LEU A 65 -3.15 -8.84 1.62
C LEU A 65 -2.26 -7.59 1.63
N PHE A 66 -1.20 -7.61 0.84
CA PHE A 66 -0.18 -6.56 0.81
C PHE A 66 -0.40 -5.62 -0.36
N ASP A 67 -0.80 -4.38 -0.08
CA ASP A 67 -0.98 -3.34 -1.08
C ASP A 67 0.32 -2.55 -1.28
N ALA A 68 0.97 -2.78 -2.41
CA ALA A 68 2.22 -2.15 -2.81
C ALA A 68 2.03 -1.13 -3.96
N ALA A 69 0.85 -0.49 -4.04
CA ALA A 69 0.52 0.42 -5.14
C ALA A 69 1.47 1.62 -5.27
N TYR A 70 2.18 1.98 -4.20
CA TYR A 70 3.10 3.13 -4.16
C TYR A 70 4.59 2.77 -4.11
N GLU A 71 4.95 1.50 -4.30
CA GLU A 71 6.33 1.02 -4.19
C GLU A 71 7.33 1.75 -5.12
N SER A 72 6.86 2.18 -6.29
CA SER A 72 7.69 2.90 -7.27
C SER A 72 8.21 4.25 -6.79
N PHE A 73 7.67 4.79 -5.69
CA PHE A 73 8.14 6.01 -5.04
C PHE A 73 9.27 5.78 -4.03
N ILE A 74 9.54 4.54 -3.63
CA ILE A 74 10.62 4.23 -2.69
C ILE A 74 11.95 4.60 -3.33
N ARG A 75 12.78 5.35 -2.59
CA ARG A 75 14.13 5.77 -2.99
C ARG A 75 15.20 5.27 -2.04
N ASP A 76 14.80 4.88 -0.84
CA ASP A 76 15.69 4.29 0.16
C ASP A 76 15.88 2.80 -0.15
N GLU A 77 17.07 2.41 -0.57
CA GLU A 77 17.41 1.03 -0.96
C GLU A 77 17.35 0.03 0.21
N SER A 78 17.32 0.50 1.45
CA SER A 78 17.15 -0.35 2.63
C SER A 78 15.71 -0.84 2.83
N LEU A 79 14.73 -0.15 2.22
CA LEU A 79 13.32 -0.47 2.34
C LEU A 79 12.90 -1.52 1.30
N PRO A 80 12.02 -2.45 1.66
CA PRO A 80 11.53 -3.46 0.72
C PRO A 80 10.55 -2.86 -0.29
N HIS A 81 10.70 -3.23 -1.56
CA HIS A 81 9.76 -2.93 -2.64
C HIS A 81 8.66 -3.98 -2.77
N SER A 82 8.84 -5.13 -2.14
CA SER A 82 7.92 -6.26 -2.18
C SER A 82 7.90 -6.99 -0.85
N ILE A 83 6.74 -7.49 -0.46
CA ILE A 83 6.65 -8.38 0.71
C ILE A 83 7.43 -9.67 0.49
N TYR A 84 7.65 -10.05 -0.77
CA TYR A 84 8.42 -11.27 -1.11
C TYR A 84 9.94 -11.13 -0.93
N GLU A 85 10.43 -9.97 -0.54
CA GLU A 85 11.79 -9.82 -0.02
C GLU A 85 11.93 -10.38 1.41
N ILE A 86 10.82 -10.72 2.05
CA ILE A 86 10.79 -11.32 3.39
C ILE A 86 10.64 -12.84 3.25
N ASP A 87 11.51 -13.57 3.91
CA ASP A 87 11.51 -15.04 3.88
C ASP A 87 10.20 -15.63 4.40
N GLY A 88 9.64 -16.58 3.63
CA GLY A 88 8.37 -17.23 3.93
C GLY A 88 7.11 -16.42 3.57
N ALA A 89 7.23 -15.20 3.05
CA ALA A 89 6.08 -14.42 2.62
C ALA A 89 5.32 -15.08 1.45
N ASP A 90 5.98 -15.83 0.60
CA ASP A 90 5.39 -16.56 -0.52
C ASP A 90 4.42 -17.68 -0.10
N GLU A 91 4.43 -18.05 1.18
CA GLU A 91 3.50 -19.03 1.76
C GLU A 91 2.21 -18.37 2.28
N VAL A 92 2.25 -17.10 2.71
CA VAL A 92 1.18 -16.45 3.48
C VAL A 92 0.75 -15.09 2.97
N ALA A 93 1.27 -14.61 1.84
CA ALA A 93 0.95 -13.29 1.32
C ALA A 93 0.51 -13.30 -0.14
N VAL A 94 -0.44 -12.40 -0.42
CA VAL A 94 -0.85 -11.98 -1.76
C VAL A 94 -0.47 -10.51 -1.91
N GLU A 95 0.19 -10.14 -3.01
CA GLU A 95 0.63 -8.77 -3.26
C GLU A 95 -0.16 -8.12 -4.39
N PHE A 96 -0.58 -6.89 -4.18
CA PHE A 96 -1.27 -6.06 -5.17
C PHE A 96 -0.35 -4.98 -5.71
N ARG A 97 -0.28 -4.86 -7.03
CA ARG A 97 0.50 -3.87 -7.77
C ARG A 97 -0.40 -3.05 -8.68
N SER A 98 -0.13 -1.77 -8.82
CA SER A 98 -0.95 -0.88 -9.64
C SER A 98 -0.11 0.04 -10.52
N TYR A 99 -0.39 0.06 -11.81
CA TYR A 99 0.20 1.02 -12.75
C TYR A 99 -0.40 2.42 -12.62
N SER A 100 -1.51 2.56 -11.89
CA SER A 100 -2.16 3.86 -11.67
C SER A 100 -1.20 4.90 -11.08
N LYS A 101 -0.33 4.47 -10.15
CA LYS A 101 0.64 5.34 -9.48
C LYS A 101 2.03 5.25 -10.09
N THR A 102 2.42 4.03 -10.48
CA THR A 102 3.73 3.77 -11.08
C THR A 102 3.91 4.49 -12.41
N ALA A 103 2.90 4.46 -13.29
CA ALA A 103 3.01 4.94 -14.67
C ALA A 103 1.89 5.90 -15.09
N GLY A 104 1.15 6.46 -14.13
CA GLY A 104 0.04 7.37 -14.43
C GLY A 104 -1.18 6.72 -15.10
N PHE A 105 -1.34 5.40 -14.99
CA PHE A 105 -2.40 4.63 -15.66
C PHE A 105 -3.76 4.69 -14.93
N THR A 106 -4.02 5.73 -14.15
CA THR A 106 -5.27 5.86 -13.38
C THR A 106 -6.51 5.73 -14.30
N GLY A 107 -6.50 6.35 -15.47
CA GLY A 107 -7.59 6.29 -16.45
C GLY A 107 -7.61 5.01 -17.28
N THR A 108 -6.47 4.33 -17.47
CA THR A 108 -6.37 3.11 -18.31
C THR A 108 -6.72 1.83 -17.55
N ARG A 109 -6.80 1.89 -16.23
CA ARG A 109 -7.25 0.79 -15.35
C ARG A 109 -6.41 -0.48 -15.47
N CYS A 110 -5.13 -0.40 -15.09
CA CYS A 110 -4.22 -1.54 -15.12
C CYS A 110 -3.61 -1.81 -13.73
N ALA A 111 -3.73 -3.05 -13.30
CA ALA A 111 -3.15 -3.56 -12.05
C ALA A 111 -2.91 -5.06 -12.19
N TYR A 112 -2.13 -5.63 -11.30
CA TYR A 112 -1.96 -7.07 -11.21
C TYR A 112 -1.84 -7.54 -9.76
N THR A 113 -2.14 -8.82 -9.57
CA THR A 113 -2.06 -9.49 -8.28
C THR A 113 -1.08 -10.64 -8.38
N VAL A 114 -0.14 -10.70 -7.45
CA VAL A 114 0.80 -11.82 -7.33
C VAL A 114 0.26 -12.79 -6.29
N VAL A 115 -0.03 -14.01 -6.71
CA VAL A 115 -0.43 -15.11 -5.83
C VAL A 115 0.57 -16.25 -6.03
N PRO A 116 1.52 -16.43 -5.12
CA PRO A 116 2.53 -17.47 -5.25
C PRO A 116 1.94 -18.88 -5.27
N LYS A 117 2.60 -19.80 -5.97
CA LYS A 117 2.16 -21.21 -6.02
C LYS A 117 2.18 -21.90 -4.66
N LYS A 118 3.00 -21.41 -3.73
CA LYS A 118 3.06 -21.90 -2.35
C LYS A 118 2.05 -21.25 -1.41
N CYS A 119 1.37 -20.19 -1.86
CA CYS A 119 0.45 -19.43 -1.00
C CYS A 119 -0.73 -20.29 -0.55
N ARG A 120 -0.95 -20.31 0.76
CA ARG A 120 -1.94 -21.14 1.42
C ARG A 120 -2.98 -20.28 2.11
N ALA A 121 -4.19 -20.83 2.18
CA ALA A 121 -5.28 -20.29 2.98
C ALA A 121 -5.94 -21.45 3.75
N TYR A 122 -6.85 -21.11 4.66
CA TYR A 122 -7.50 -22.10 5.49
C TYR A 122 -9.01 -21.94 5.41
N THR A 123 -9.72 -23.07 5.33
CA THR A 123 -11.19 -23.07 5.39
C THR A 123 -11.66 -22.77 6.81
N GLN A 124 -12.97 -22.48 6.97
CA GLN A 124 -13.57 -22.33 8.31
C GLN A 124 -13.42 -23.58 9.20
N LYS A 125 -13.20 -24.76 8.59
CA LYS A 125 -12.91 -26.01 9.31
C LYS A 125 -11.42 -26.18 9.66
N GLY A 126 -10.57 -25.22 9.26
CA GLY A 126 -9.13 -25.26 9.48
C GLY A 126 -8.35 -26.13 8.49
N GLU A 127 -8.99 -26.59 7.40
CA GLU A 127 -8.33 -27.36 6.34
C GLU A 127 -7.47 -26.41 5.49
N GLU A 128 -6.23 -26.82 5.21
CA GLU A 128 -5.33 -26.09 4.34
C GLU A 128 -5.72 -26.22 2.87
N VAL A 129 -5.72 -25.10 2.15
CA VAL A 129 -5.98 -25.06 0.71
C VAL A 129 -4.91 -24.22 0.00
N ASN A 130 -4.49 -24.65 -1.18
CA ASN A 130 -3.61 -23.86 -2.03
C ASN A 130 -4.43 -22.76 -2.71
N LEU A 131 -4.06 -21.49 -2.46
CA LEU A 131 -4.80 -20.35 -2.95
C LEU A 131 -4.60 -20.09 -4.45
N HIS A 132 -3.41 -20.38 -5.00
CA HIS A 132 -3.06 -20.07 -6.38
C HIS A 132 -4.02 -20.69 -7.42
N PRO A 133 -4.36 -22.00 -7.42
CA PRO A 133 -5.27 -22.55 -8.43
C PRO A 133 -6.70 -22.01 -8.29
N LEU A 134 -7.14 -21.68 -7.07
CA LEU A 134 -8.45 -21.05 -6.83
C LEU A 134 -8.51 -19.65 -7.41
N TRP A 135 -7.46 -18.86 -7.18
CA TRP A 135 -7.33 -17.51 -7.75
C TRP A 135 -7.25 -17.55 -9.28
N LEU A 136 -6.42 -18.44 -9.83
CA LEU A 136 -6.27 -18.59 -11.28
C LEU A 136 -7.62 -18.91 -11.93
N ARG A 137 -8.38 -19.86 -11.38
CA ARG A 137 -9.70 -20.21 -11.89
C ARG A 137 -10.66 -19.02 -11.81
N ARG A 138 -10.68 -18.30 -10.68
CA ARG A 138 -11.53 -17.13 -10.50
C ARG A 138 -11.19 -16.04 -11.52
N GLN A 139 -9.91 -15.70 -11.67
CA GLN A 139 -9.44 -14.68 -12.58
C GLN A 139 -9.82 -14.99 -14.03
N THR A 140 -9.51 -16.19 -14.50
CA THR A 140 -9.78 -16.63 -15.88
C THR A 140 -11.27 -16.78 -16.18
N THR A 141 -12.13 -16.98 -15.17
CA THR A 141 -13.58 -17.13 -15.36
C THR A 141 -14.30 -15.79 -15.27
N LYS A 142 -13.86 -14.87 -14.41
CA LYS A 142 -14.58 -13.63 -14.08
C LYS A 142 -14.14 -12.43 -14.89
N PHE A 143 -12.88 -12.36 -15.30
CA PHE A 143 -12.32 -11.11 -15.83
C PHE A 143 -11.48 -11.30 -17.11
N ASN A 144 -10.63 -12.33 -17.20
CA ASN A 144 -9.68 -12.60 -18.29
C ASN A 144 -8.52 -11.60 -18.44
N GLY A 145 -8.54 -10.47 -17.76
CA GLY A 145 -7.49 -9.45 -17.80
C GLY A 145 -7.94 -8.15 -18.46
N VAL A 146 -7.07 -7.14 -18.41
CA VAL A 146 -7.28 -5.85 -19.07
C VAL A 146 -7.10 -5.98 -20.58
N SER A 147 -7.55 -4.99 -21.36
CA SER A 147 -7.42 -5.02 -22.82
C SER A 147 -5.97 -5.17 -23.28
N TYR A 148 -5.75 -5.87 -24.39
CA TYR A 148 -4.40 -6.15 -24.90
C TYR A 148 -3.54 -4.89 -25.14
N PRO A 149 -4.07 -3.79 -25.73
CA PRO A 149 -3.29 -2.56 -25.86
C PRO A 149 -2.78 -2.00 -24.54
N VAL A 150 -3.59 -2.09 -23.47
CA VAL A 150 -3.20 -1.66 -22.11
C VAL A 150 -2.13 -2.60 -21.53
N GLN A 151 -2.21 -3.90 -21.79
CA GLN A 151 -1.15 -4.85 -21.37
C GLN A 151 0.18 -4.52 -22.07
N ARG A 152 0.17 -4.22 -23.37
CA ARG A 152 1.37 -3.81 -24.11
C ARG A 152 1.95 -2.48 -23.60
N ALA A 153 1.09 -1.53 -23.25
CA ALA A 153 1.52 -0.29 -22.60
C ALA A 153 2.15 -0.53 -21.21
N ALA A 154 1.57 -1.44 -20.42
CA ALA A 154 2.13 -1.84 -19.13
C ALA A 154 3.48 -2.55 -19.27
N GLU A 155 3.67 -3.38 -20.29
CA GLU A 155 4.94 -4.02 -20.63
C GLU A 155 6.03 -2.99 -20.96
N ALA A 156 5.68 -1.93 -21.69
CA ALA A 156 6.61 -0.87 -22.04
C ALA A 156 7.20 -0.14 -20.82
N VAL A 157 6.51 -0.14 -19.68
CA VAL A 157 7.00 0.41 -18.40
C VAL A 157 8.32 -0.25 -17.94
N TYR A 158 8.55 -1.50 -18.32
CA TYR A 158 9.73 -2.29 -17.92
C TYR A 158 10.90 -2.19 -18.91
N THR A 159 10.75 -1.49 -20.03
CA THR A 159 11.87 -1.15 -20.89
C THR A 159 12.78 -0.13 -20.19
N ASP A 160 14.03 0.03 -20.66
CA ASP A 160 14.94 1.03 -20.09
C ASP A 160 14.36 2.44 -20.17
N GLU A 161 13.76 2.80 -21.30
CA GLU A 161 13.09 4.08 -21.47
C GLU A 161 11.86 4.23 -20.55
N GLY A 162 11.04 3.18 -20.44
CA GLY A 162 9.88 3.17 -19.54
C GLY A 162 10.27 3.36 -18.09
N ARG A 163 11.30 2.64 -17.62
CA ARG A 163 11.83 2.79 -16.24
C ARG A 163 12.37 4.19 -16.00
N ARG A 164 13.08 4.77 -16.96
CA ARG A 164 13.57 6.14 -16.87
C ARG A 164 12.41 7.13 -16.70
N GLN A 165 11.38 7.05 -17.54
CA GLN A 165 10.20 7.92 -17.48
C GLN A 165 9.43 7.76 -16.17
N VAL A 166 9.24 6.53 -15.70
CA VAL A 166 8.60 6.24 -14.38
C VAL A 166 9.39 6.89 -13.24
N ARG A 167 10.72 6.77 -13.27
CA ARG A 167 11.57 7.37 -12.25
C ARG A 167 11.48 8.90 -12.27
N GLU A 168 11.55 9.53 -13.43
CA GLU A 168 11.44 10.98 -13.58
C GLU A 168 10.08 11.50 -13.08
N MET A 169 8.99 10.80 -13.41
CA MET A 169 7.67 11.13 -12.91
C MET A 169 7.60 11.01 -11.37
N GLY A 170 8.12 9.93 -10.80
CA GLY A 170 8.19 9.75 -9.35
C GLY A 170 9.02 10.85 -8.68
N ASP A 171 10.16 11.20 -9.24
CA ASP A 171 11.04 12.26 -8.73
C ASP A 171 10.38 13.64 -8.78
N TYR A 172 9.55 13.91 -9.80
CA TYR A 172 8.74 15.13 -9.86
C TYR A 172 7.77 15.23 -8.69
N TYR A 173 7.04 14.16 -8.37
CA TYR A 173 6.12 14.15 -7.21
C TYR A 173 6.86 14.28 -5.89
N LEU A 174 7.99 13.59 -5.71
CA LEU A 174 8.79 13.68 -4.49
C LEU A 174 9.43 15.07 -4.32
N LYS A 175 9.81 15.75 -5.41
CA LYS A 175 10.25 17.14 -5.38
C LYS A 175 9.13 18.07 -4.91
N ASN A 176 7.90 17.89 -5.39
CA ASN A 176 6.74 18.67 -4.93
C ASN A 176 6.49 18.42 -3.44
N ALA A 177 6.56 17.15 -3.00
CA ALA A 177 6.43 16.78 -1.60
C ALA A 177 7.47 17.48 -0.71
N ALA A 178 8.74 17.48 -1.13
CA ALA A 178 9.81 18.16 -0.40
C ALA A 178 9.57 19.68 -0.27
N MET A 179 9.02 20.32 -1.32
CA MET A 179 8.68 21.74 -1.29
C MET A 179 7.54 22.02 -0.28
N ILE A 180 6.50 21.18 -0.28
CA ILE A 180 5.37 21.30 0.66
C ILE A 180 5.85 21.09 2.10
N ILE A 181 6.63 20.04 2.37
CA ILE A 181 7.19 19.75 3.70
C ILE A 181 8.02 20.94 4.20
N LYS A 182 8.88 21.49 3.35
CA LYS A 182 9.68 22.67 3.69
C LYS A 182 8.79 23.89 4.04
N GLY A 183 7.76 24.14 3.22
CA GLY A 183 6.81 25.22 3.44
C GLY A 183 6.03 25.06 4.75
N MET A 184 5.46 23.87 4.98
CA MET A 184 4.70 23.56 6.20
C MET A 184 5.59 23.64 7.45
N GLY A 185 6.83 23.11 7.37
CA GLY A 185 7.81 23.18 8.46
C GLY A 185 8.19 24.63 8.81
N SER A 186 8.31 25.54 7.83
CA SER A 186 8.56 26.95 8.10
C SER A 186 7.42 27.68 8.82
N LEU A 187 6.22 27.10 8.77
CA LEU A 187 5.02 27.56 9.48
C LEU A 187 4.81 26.85 10.83
N GLY A 188 5.74 25.96 11.22
CA GLY A 188 5.69 25.22 12.48
C GLY A 188 4.86 23.94 12.47
N PHE A 189 4.38 23.48 11.30
CA PHE A 189 3.68 22.20 11.20
C PHE A 189 4.65 21.03 11.09
N SER A 190 4.35 19.92 11.78
CA SER A 190 5.04 18.65 11.57
C SER A 190 4.39 17.86 10.43
N CYS A 191 5.24 17.15 9.65
CA CYS A 191 4.79 16.36 8.52
C CYS A 191 5.43 14.96 8.57
N THR A 192 4.67 13.97 8.14
CA THR A 192 5.14 12.59 7.89
C THR A 192 4.93 12.23 6.43
N GLY A 193 5.74 11.32 5.88
CA GLY A 193 5.68 10.92 4.47
C GLY A 193 6.44 11.86 3.54
N GLY A 194 6.13 11.82 2.25
CA GLY A 194 6.73 12.69 1.22
C GLY A 194 8.19 12.36 0.84
N VAL A 195 8.77 11.27 1.36
CA VAL A 195 10.16 10.85 1.07
C VAL A 195 10.17 9.59 0.19
N ASN A 196 9.44 8.56 0.58
CA ASN A 196 9.29 7.29 -0.16
C ASN A 196 7.83 7.06 -0.60
N ALA A 197 7.04 8.11 -0.60
CA ALA A 197 5.65 8.14 -1.04
C ALA A 197 5.27 9.57 -1.42
N PRO A 198 4.29 9.78 -2.31
CA PRO A 198 3.86 11.12 -2.69
C PRO A 198 3.01 11.82 -1.62
N TYR A 199 2.56 11.08 -0.60
CA TYR A 199 1.69 11.58 0.46
C TYR A 199 2.47 12.31 1.54
N ILE A 200 1.87 13.42 2.00
CA ILE A 200 2.36 14.20 3.13
C ILE A 200 1.23 14.26 4.15
N TRP A 201 1.47 13.68 5.31
CA TRP A 201 0.54 13.70 6.42
C TRP A 201 0.90 14.83 7.37
N VAL A 202 0.07 15.88 7.37
CA VAL A 202 0.32 17.09 8.15
C VAL A 202 -0.41 16.99 9.49
N LYS A 203 0.30 17.25 10.58
CA LYS A 203 -0.32 17.39 11.90
C LYS A 203 -0.89 18.81 12.04
N GLY A 204 -2.21 18.93 11.88
CA GLY A 204 -2.92 20.18 12.05
C GLY A 204 -3.04 20.63 13.51
N ASP A 205 -3.46 21.87 13.71
CA ASP A 205 -3.74 22.48 15.03
C ASP A 205 -5.20 22.27 15.49
N ARG A 206 -5.99 21.59 14.67
CA ARG A 206 -7.43 21.33 14.85
C ARG A 206 -7.82 20.00 14.23
N ASP A 207 -9.10 19.60 14.36
CA ASP A 207 -9.62 18.41 13.70
C ASP A 207 -9.55 18.51 12.16
N SER A 208 -9.49 17.36 11.49
CA SER A 208 -9.22 17.27 10.05
C SER A 208 -10.25 18.02 9.19
N TRP A 209 -11.53 17.95 9.53
CA TRP A 209 -12.57 18.63 8.76
C TRP A 209 -12.52 20.14 8.90
N SER A 210 -12.35 20.66 10.12
CA SER A 210 -12.18 22.09 10.35
C SER A 210 -10.90 22.64 9.67
N PHE A 211 -9.85 21.81 9.58
CA PHE A 211 -8.62 22.17 8.85
C PHE A 211 -8.86 22.21 7.34
N PHE A 212 -9.54 21.21 6.81
CA PHE A 212 -9.94 21.16 5.40
C PHE A 212 -10.79 22.37 5.00
N ASP A 213 -11.87 22.65 5.75
CA ASP A 213 -12.77 23.77 5.47
C ASP A 213 -12.02 25.11 5.50
N MET A 214 -11.15 25.30 6.49
CA MET A 214 -10.34 26.52 6.60
C MET A 214 -9.41 26.70 5.39
N LEU A 215 -8.76 25.64 4.92
CA LEU A 215 -7.89 25.70 3.73
C LEU A 215 -8.70 25.97 2.46
N LEU A 216 -9.85 25.33 2.32
CA LEU A 216 -10.73 25.53 1.17
C LEU A 216 -11.26 26.97 1.12
N GLU A 217 -11.84 27.46 2.23
CA GLU A 217 -12.50 28.77 2.28
C GLU A 217 -11.52 29.96 2.23
N LYS A 218 -10.37 29.84 2.91
CA LYS A 218 -9.42 30.96 3.05
C LYS A 218 -8.30 30.95 2.02
N ALA A 219 -7.93 29.81 1.50
CA ALA A 219 -6.80 29.67 0.60
C ALA A 219 -7.15 29.07 -0.77
N GLY A 220 -8.37 28.55 -0.96
CA GLY A 220 -8.77 27.83 -2.17
C GLY A 220 -7.97 26.52 -2.37
N VAL A 221 -7.47 25.92 -1.29
CA VAL A 221 -6.67 24.71 -1.30
C VAL A 221 -7.52 23.51 -0.88
N VAL A 222 -7.55 22.48 -1.72
CA VAL A 222 -8.20 21.21 -1.43
C VAL A 222 -7.16 20.20 -0.96
N VAL A 223 -7.41 19.58 0.19
CA VAL A 223 -6.61 18.48 0.75
C VAL A 223 -7.50 17.24 0.93
N THR A 224 -6.95 16.07 1.23
CA THR A 224 -7.68 14.83 1.50
C THR A 224 -7.42 14.33 2.92
#